data_cdb7dd6886080ede784cce5f68c187f4
#
_entry.id   cdb7dd6886080ede784cce5f68c187f4
#
_cell.length_a   1.000
_cell.length_b   1.000
_cell.length_c   1.000
_cell.angle_alpha   90.00
_cell.angle_beta   90.00
_cell.angle_gamma   90.00
#
_symmetry.space_group_name_H-M   'P 1'
#
loop_
_entity.id
_entity.type
_entity.pdbx_description
1 polymer ?
#
loop_
_entity_poly.entity_id
_entity_poly.type
_entity_poly.pdbx_seq_one_letter_code
_entity_poly.pdbx_strand_id
1 'polypeptide(L)'
;MRYILSNHIALRSWQLVPYAYYIKGERNAKGLKADEFAFLSSCDGKSELPSSEESPLARRFLDDGLIRRAEGGETLPDWSRPRLYLNRYFPAMNWMITGKCNYNCIHCFNAADNAPLMSEWSMEEADRLLDQARDCGINAFTITGGEPMLH
;
A
#
# COMPACT_ATOMS: atom_id res chain seq x y z
N MET A 1 -23.01 -5.97 16.80
CA MET A 1 -22.73 -4.69 16.12
C MET A 1 -21.99 -4.96 14.82
N ARG A 2 -22.17 -4.17 13.77
CA ARG A 2 -21.42 -4.34 12.50
C ARG A 2 -20.40 -3.20 12.36
N TYR A 3 -19.18 -3.55 12.02
CA TYR A 3 -18.10 -2.61 11.75
C TYR A 3 -17.55 -2.81 10.34
N ILE A 4 -16.97 -1.76 9.80
CA ILE A 4 -16.27 -1.79 8.52
C ILE A 4 -14.94 -1.05 8.66
N LEU A 5 -13.90 -1.50 7.96
CA LEU A 5 -12.64 -0.77 7.90
C LEU A 5 -12.86 0.65 7.38
N SER A 6 -12.18 1.61 7.96
CA SER A 6 -12.19 2.98 7.46
C SER A 6 -11.61 3.02 6.04
N ASN A 7 -12.13 3.92 5.19
CA ASN A 7 -11.79 3.96 3.75
C ASN A 7 -10.31 4.23 3.43
N HIS A 8 -9.53 4.64 4.42
CA HIS A 8 -8.10 4.88 4.30
C HIS A 8 -7.24 3.73 4.86
N ILE A 9 -7.86 2.62 5.28
CA ILE A 9 -7.19 1.46 5.88
C ILE A 9 -7.27 0.26 4.94
N ALA A 10 -6.16 -0.46 4.79
CA ALA A 10 -6.08 -1.70 4.04
C ALA A 10 -5.27 -2.76 4.78
N LEU A 11 -5.83 -3.94 4.96
CA LEU A 11 -5.13 -5.06 5.60
C LEU A 11 -4.24 -5.78 4.59
N ARG A 12 -3.03 -6.13 5.03
CA ARG A 12 -2.01 -6.80 4.21
C ARG A 12 -1.27 -7.86 5.03
N SER A 13 -0.80 -8.89 4.33
CA SER A 13 -0.02 -9.98 4.91
C SER A 13 1.08 -10.39 3.93
N TRP A 14 2.30 -10.58 4.42
CA TRP A 14 3.46 -11.08 3.67
C TRP A 14 4.14 -12.20 4.45
N GLN A 15 5.06 -12.94 3.82
CA GLN A 15 5.74 -14.09 4.44
C GLN A 15 6.34 -13.80 5.83
N LEU A 16 7.03 -12.67 6.00
CA LEU A 16 7.72 -12.31 7.24
C LEU A 16 7.00 -11.20 8.03
N VAL A 17 5.91 -10.65 7.48
CA VAL A 17 5.05 -9.65 8.11
C VAL A 17 3.61 -10.10 7.92
N PRO A 18 3.17 -11.14 8.65
CA PRO A 18 1.90 -11.81 8.39
C PRO A 18 0.67 -10.98 8.76
N TYR A 19 0.84 -9.99 9.63
CA TYR A 19 -0.27 -9.18 10.14
C TYR A 19 0.10 -7.71 10.09
N ALA A 20 -0.48 -6.99 9.12
CA ALA A 20 -0.20 -5.57 8.95
C ALA A 20 -1.38 -4.82 8.33
N TYR A 21 -1.36 -3.49 8.43
CA TYR A 21 -2.25 -2.60 7.73
C TYR A 21 -1.49 -1.41 7.14
N TYR A 22 -2.02 -0.88 6.04
CA TYR A 22 -1.62 0.40 5.47
C TYR A 22 -2.63 1.48 5.79
N ILE A 23 -2.11 2.68 5.99
CA ILE A 23 -2.89 3.92 5.92
C ILE A 23 -2.64 4.53 4.54
N LYS A 24 -3.71 4.87 3.83
CA LYS A 24 -3.64 5.45 2.48
C LYS A 24 -2.81 6.74 2.51
N GLY A 25 -1.79 6.79 1.65
CA GLY A 25 -0.83 7.90 1.60
C GLY A 25 0.41 7.71 2.48
N GLU A 26 0.45 6.73 3.38
CA GLU A 26 1.66 6.39 4.12
C GLU A 26 2.51 5.38 3.34
N ARG A 27 3.84 5.48 3.51
CA ARG A 27 4.80 4.61 2.80
C ARG A 27 4.88 3.21 3.40
N ASN A 28 4.87 3.12 4.72
CA ASN A 28 5.15 1.87 5.43
C ASN A 28 3.88 1.24 6.01
N ALA A 29 3.82 -0.09 5.97
CA ALA A 29 2.81 -0.82 6.72
C ALA A 29 3.09 -0.78 8.22
N LYS A 30 2.03 -0.85 9.02
CA LYS A 30 2.09 -0.94 10.49
C LYS A 30 1.74 -2.35 10.90
N GLY A 31 2.57 -2.94 11.79
CA GLY A 31 2.37 -4.30 12.30
C GLY A 31 1.16 -4.41 13.24
N LEU A 32 0.55 -5.57 13.23
CA LEU A 32 -0.55 -5.95 14.12
C LEU A 32 -0.20 -7.26 14.83
N LYS A 33 -0.89 -7.53 15.93
CA LYS A 33 -0.94 -8.88 16.52
C LYS A 33 -1.93 -9.75 15.73
N ALA A 34 -1.84 -11.07 15.89
CA ALA A 34 -2.70 -12.01 15.18
C ALA A 34 -4.20 -11.82 15.51
N ASP A 35 -4.53 -11.60 16.76
CA ASP A 35 -5.89 -11.34 17.24
C ASP A 35 -6.44 -10.00 16.71
N GLU A 36 -5.61 -8.98 16.65
CA GLU A 36 -5.93 -7.66 16.08
C GLU A 36 -6.23 -7.75 14.59
N PHE A 37 -5.38 -8.48 13.85
CA PHE A 37 -5.57 -8.70 12.42
C PHE A 37 -6.83 -9.51 12.12
N ALA A 38 -7.08 -10.57 12.91
CA ALA A 38 -8.29 -11.38 12.79
C ALA A 38 -9.55 -10.55 13.04
N PHE A 39 -9.56 -9.72 14.09
CA PHE A 39 -10.67 -8.83 14.37
C PHE A 39 -10.91 -7.84 13.23
N LEU A 40 -9.87 -7.14 12.77
CA LEU A 40 -9.98 -6.18 11.67
C LEU A 40 -10.41 -6.84 10.36
N SER A 41 -9.97 -8.08 10.10
CA SER A 41 -10.40 -8.86 8.92
C SER A 41 -11.90 -9.17 8.93
N SER A 42 -12.50 -9.24 10.11
CA SER A 42 -13.94 -9.46 10.28
C SER A 42 -14.77 -8.15 10.18
N CYS A 43 -14.09 -6.99 10.10
CA CYS A 43 -14.75 -5.69 9.93
C CYS A 43 -15.07 -5.44 8.44
N ASP A 44 -15.97 -6.22 7.88
CA ASP A 44 -16.37 -6.24 6.46
C ASP A 44 -17.69 -5.51 6.17
N GLY A 45 -18.32 -4.97 7.21
CA GLY A 45 -19.64 -4.33 7.14
C GLY A 45 -20.82 -5.30 7.22
N LYS A 46 -20.57 -6.61 7.23
CA LYS A 46 -21.61 -7.65 7.20
C LYS A 46 -21.63 -8.50 8.47
N SER A 47 -20.45 -8.86 8.96
CA SER A 47 -20.26 -9.72 10.12
C SER A 47 -20.75 -9.04 11.40
N GLU A 48 -21.44 -9.80 12.23
CA GLU A 48 -21.83 -9.34 13.57
C GLU A 48 -20.69 -9.58 14.55
N LEU A 49 -20.25 -8.50 15.20
CA LEU A 49 -19.15 -8.49 16.15
C LEU A 49 -19.61 -7.92 17.49
N PRO A 50 -18.89 -8.21 18.59
CA PRO A 50 -19.18 -7.61 19.88
C PRO A 50 -19.19 -6.08 19.83
N SER A 51 -19.99 -5.43 20.66
CA SER A 51 -20.04 -3.97 20.75
C SER A 51 -18.72 -3.40 21.30
N SER A 52 -18.51 -2.10 21.15
CA SER A 52 -17.36 -1.42 21.74
C SER A 52 -17.35 -1.43 23.27
N GLU A 53 -18.49 -1.70 23.91
CA GLU A 53 -18.59 -1.87 25.34
C GLU A 53 -18.12 -3.26 25.79
N GLU A 54 -18.33 -4.27 24.95
CA GLU A 54 -18.00 -5.68 25.20
C GLU A 54 -16.58 -6.05 24.71
N SER A 55 -16.04 -5.34 23.72
CA SER A 55 -14.75 -5.63 23.09
C SER A 55 -13.76 -4.47 23.22
N PRO A 56 -12.67 -4.65 24.01
CA PRO A 56 -11.58 -3.65 24.07
C PRO A 56 -10.94 -3.37 22.69
N LEU A 57 -10.87 -4.36 21.81
CA LEU A 57 -10.36 -4.20 20.45
C LEU A 57 -11.27 -3.31 19.61
N ALA A 58 -12.59 -3.54 19.68
CA ALA A 58 -13.56 -2.71 18.97
C ALA A 58 -13.48 -1.25 19.41
N ARG A 59 -13.40 -1.00 20.74
CA ARG A 59 -13.26 0.34 21.28
C ARG A 59 -11.98 1.01 20.79
N ARG A 60 -10.84 0.35 20.96
CA ARG A 60 -9.54 0.89 20.54
C ARG A 60 -9.52 1.22 19.06
N PHE A 61 -9.97 0.32 18.18
CA PHE A 61 -9.92 0.54 16.74
C PHE A 61 -10.92 1.60 16.25
N LEU A 62 -12.03 1.81 16.97
CA LEU A 62 -12.90 2.97 16.74
C LEU A 62 -12.21 4.28 17.13
N ASP A 63 -11.58 4.31 18.31
CA ASP A 63 -10.87 5.50 18.81
C ASP A 63 -9.66 5.84 17.93
N ASP A 64 -8.93 4.81 17.44
CA ASP A 64 -7.81 4.95 16.51
C ASP A 64 -8.27 5.27 15.05
N GLY A 65 -9.57 5.25 14.77
CA GLY A 65 -10.12 5.52 13.45
C GLY A 65 -9.84 4.45 12.40
N LEU A 66 -9.42 3.23 12.81
CA LEU A 66 -9.16 2.12 11.90
C LEU A 66 -10.45 1.46 11.40
N ILE A 67 -11.49 1.50 12.20
CA ILE A 67 -12.83 1.02 11.85
C ILE A 67 -13.87 2.09 12.13
N ARG A 68 -15.04 1.91 11.57
CA ARG A 68 -16.25 2.67 11.90
C ARG A 68 -17.47 1.75 11.96
N ARG A 69 -18.55 2.22 12.52
CA ARG A 69 -19.83 1.50 12.45
C ARG A 69 -20.27 1.41 10.99
N ALA A 70 -20.69 0.22 10.58
CA ALA A 70 -21.18 0.02 9.22
C ALA A 70 -22.63 0.49 9.10
N GLU A 71 -22.91 1.17 8.00
CA GLU A 71 -24.27 1.43 7.53
C GLU A 71 -24.75 0.27 6.67
N GLY A 72 -26.05 0.04 6.60
CA GLY A 72 -26.59 -1.14 5.91
C GLY A 72 -26.20 -1.19 4.42
N GLY A 73 -25.67 -2.32 3.97
CA GLY A 73 -25.33 -2.56 2.57
C GLY A 73 -23.94 -2.10 2.13
N GLU A 74 -23.12 -1.54 3.04
CA GLU A 74 -21.76 -1.12 2.70
C GLU A 74 -20.85 -2.30 2.40
N THR A 75 -19.90 -2.06 1.50
CA THR A 75 -18.83 -3.01 1.15
C THR A 75 -17.48 -2.31 1.13
N LEU A 76 -16.42 -3.07 1.44
CA LEU A 76 -15.05 -2.54 1.39
C LEU A 76 -14.68 -2.14 -0.05
N PRO A 77 -14.05 -0.97 -0.24
CA PRO A 77 -13.42 -0.62 -1.51
C PRO A 77 -12.38 -1.69 -1.88
N ASP A 78 -12.12 -1.91 -3.15
CA ASP A 78 -11.22 -2.98 -3.61
C ASP A 78 -9.82 -2.88 -2.97
N TRP A 79 -9.27 -1.69 -2.87
CA TRP A 79 -7.95 -1.51 -2.26
C TRP A 79 -7.90 -1.82 -0.75
N SER A 80 -9.01 -1.64 -0.01
CA SER A 80 -9.12 -1.93 1.44
C SER A 80 -9.28 -3.41 1.74
N ARG A 81 -9.67 -4.22 0.74
CA ARG A 81 -9.86 -5.66 0.96
C ARG A 81 -8.57 -6.30 1.46
N PRO A 82 -8.65 -7.21 2.44
CA PRO A 82 -7.50 -7.96 2.90
C PRO A 82 -6.80 -8.68 1.73
N ARG A 83 -5.47 -8.53 1.64
CA ARG A 83 -4.66 -9.20 0.62
C ARG A 83 -3.50 -9.94 1.25
N LEU A 84 -3.26 -11.16 0.77
CA LEU A 84 -2.15 -12.00 1.15
C LEU A 84 -1.14 -12.05 0.01
N TYR A 85 0.11 -11.70 0.31
CA TYR A 85 1.23 -11.74 -0.63
C TYR A 85 2.19 -12.86 -0.24
N LEU A 86 2.62 -13.64 -1.23
CA LEU A 86 3.55 -14.76 -1.03
C LEU A 86 5.03 -14.36 -1.08
N ASN A 87 5.32 -13.11 -1.31
CA ASN A 87 6.66 -12.55 -1.32
C ASN A 87 7.01 -11.90 0.03
N ARG A 88 8.27 -11.50 0.17
CA ARG A 88 8.74 -10.68 1.30
C ARG A 88 8.15 -9.27 1.22
N TYR A 89 8.08 -8.63 2.35
CA TYR A 89 7.63 -7.25 2.45
C TYR A 89 8.64 -6.26 1.85
N PHE A 90 8.20 -5.54 0.83
CA PHE A 90 8.90 -4.41 0.21
C PHE A 90 7.96 -3.21 0.18
N PRO A 91 8.13 -2.21 1.06
CA PRO A 91 7.17 -1.11 1.19
C PRO A 91 7.22 -0.14 0.02
N ALA A 92 8.37 -0.05 -0.66
CA ALA A 92 8.60 0.95 -1.68
C ALA A 92 9.57 0.47 -2.75
N MET A 93 9.49 1.09 -3.92
CA MET A 93 10.36 0.87 -5.06
C MET A 93 10.86 2.21 -5.61
N ASN A 94 12.14 2.26 -5.95
CA ASN A 94 12.68 3.34 -6.77
C ASN A 94 12.61 2.90 -8.23
N TRP A 95 11.96 3.71 -9.05
CA TRP A 95 11.77 3.42 -10.46
C TRP A 95 12.42 4.49 -11.33
N MET A 96 13.46 4.10 -12.04
CA MET A 96 14.12 4.93 -13.04
C MET A 96 13.33 4.83 -14.34
N ILE A 97 12.59 5.88 -14.70
CA ILE A 97 11.71 5.87 -15.89
C ILE A 97 12.39 6.33 -17.15
N THR A 98 13.47 7.11 -17.06
CA THR A 98 14.22 7.63 -18.20
C THR A 98 15.70 7.80 -17.86
N GLY A 99 16.55 7.64 -18.87
CA GLY A 99 17.96 8.01 -18.79
C GLY A 99 18.26 9.45 -19.24
N LYS A 100 17.29 10.15 -19.87
CA LYS A 100 17.45 11.52 -20.33
C LYS A 100 17.52 12.50 -19.16
N CYS A 101 18.39 13.51 -19.28
CA CYS A 101 18.51 14.57 -18.30
C CYS A 101 18.94 15.88 -18.98
N ASN A 102 18.37 16.99 -18.53
CA ASN A 102 18.76 18.34 -18.94
C ASN A 102 19.65 19.04 -17.91
N TYR A 103 20.03 18.34 -16.85
CA TYR A 103 20.97 18.82 -15.83
C TYR A 103 22.35 18.18 -16.02
N ASN A 104 23.39 18.85 -15.56
CA ASN A 104 24.77 18.37 -15.56
C ASN A 104 25.36 18.42 -14.14
N CYS A 105 24.78 17.63 -13.23
CA CYS A 105 25.18 17.62 -11.83
C CYS A 105 26.52 16.89 -11.66
N ILE A 106 27.51 17.55 -11.05
CA ILE A 106 28.84 16.98 -10.81
C ILE A 106 28.85 15.75 -9.89
N HIS A 107 27.78 15.53 -9.12
CA HIS A 107 27.60 14.41 -8.21
C HIS A 107 26.43 13.52 -8.66
N CYS A 108 26.14 13.45 -9.95
CA CYS A 108 25.03 12.66 -10.47
C CYS A 108 25.25 11.17 -10.21
N PHE A 109 24.35 10.55 -9.44
CA PHE A 109 24.38 9.13 -9.17
C PHE A 109 24.17 8.28 -10.44
N ASN A 110 23.35 8.77 -11.38
CA ASN A 110 23.00 8.05 -12.61
C ASN A 110 23.97 8.33 -13.75
N ALA A 111 25.00 9.17 -13.53
CA ALA A 111 25.91 9.62 -14.59
C ALA A 111 25.18 10.04 -15.88
N ALA A 112 24.05 10.74 -15.72
CA ALA A 112 23.15 11.11 -16.81
C ALA A 112 23.72 12.32 -17.58
N ASP A 113 24.81 12.11 -18.31
CA ASP A 113 25.50 13.10 -19.14
C ASP A 113 24.99 13.09 -20.59
N ASN A 114 23.69 13.10 -20.77
CA ASN A 114 22.98 13.06 -22.05
C ASN A 114 23.18 11.78 -22.90
N ALA A 115 23.81 10.75 -22.37
CA ALA A 115 23.86 9.44 -22.97
C ALA A 115 22.82 8.53 -22.26
N PRO A 116 21.69 8.22 -22.88
CA PRO A 116 20.70 7.34 -22.25
C PRO A 116 21.32 5.94 -22.06
N LEU A 117 21.66 5.62 -20.80
CA LEU A 117 22.16 4.29 -20.42
C LEU A 117 21.08 3.22 -20.52
N MET A 118 19.84 3.62 -20.75
CA MET A 118 18.68 2.73 -20.88
C MET A 118 17.68 3.32 -21.87
N SER A 119 16.93 2.44 -22.54
CA SER A 119 15.79 2.82 -23.35
C SER A 119 14.66 3.38 -22.46
N GLU A 120 13.81 4.19 -23.05
CA GLU A 120 12.59 4.66 -22.39
C GLU A 120 11.59 3.52 -22.25
N TRP A 121 10.80 3.58 -21.19
CA TRP A 121 9.69 2.68 -20.97
C TRP A 121 8.51 3.06 -21.88
N SER A 122 7.91 2.09 -22.54
CA SER A 122 6.60 2.26 -23.17
C SER A 122 5.52 2.29 -22.09
N MET A 123 4.37 2.89 -22.40
CA MET A 123 3.21 2.89 -21.48
C MET A 123 2.77 1.47 -21.12
N GLU A 124 2.81 0.54 -22.09
CA GLU A 124 2.46 -0.86 -21.84
C GLU A 124 3.43 -1.56 -20.88
N GLU A 125 4.71 -1.27 -20.96
CA GLU A 125 5.72 -1.80 -20.03
C GLU A 125 5.54 -1.18 -18.64
N ALA A 126 5.24 0.11 -18.56
CA ALA A 126 4.95 0.82 -17.33
C ALA A 126 3.72 0.22 -16.63
N ASP A 127 2.62 0.00 -17.35
CA ASP A 127 1.40 -0.60 -16.81
C ASP A 127 1.66 -2.01 -16.28
N ARG A 128 2.41 -2.83 -17.02
CA ARG A 128 2.81 -4.18 -16.56
C ARG A 128 3.64 -4.14 -15.27
N LEU A 129 4.57 -3.18 -15.15
CA LEU A 129 5.36 -3.01 -13.95
C LEU A 129 4.48 -2.62 -12.75
N LEU A 130 3.56 -1.67 -12.95
CA LEU A 130 2.63 -1.23 -11.90
C LEU A 130 1.72 -2.36 -11.44
N ASP A 131 1.23 -3.20 -12.36
CA ASP A 131 0.45 -4.39 -12.02
C ASP A 131 1.26 -5.38 -11.18
N GLN A 132 2.50 -5.68 -11.58
CA GLN A 132 3.39 -6.56 -10.82
C GLN A 132 3.71 -5.99 -9.45
N ALA A 133 3.97 -4.69 -9.35
CA ALA A 133 4.22 -4.01 -8.09
C ALA A 133 3.01 -4.08 -7.14
N ARG A 134 1.80 -3.87 -7.68
CA ARG A 134 0.55 -4.07 -6.93
C ARG A 134 0.43 -5.51 -6.43
N ASP A 135 0.73 -6.48 -7.28
CA ASP A 135 0.63 -7.90 -6.96
C ASP A 135 1.70 -8.37 -5.95
N CYS A 136 2.77 -7.61 -5.79
CA CYS A 136 3.79 -7.77 -4.74
C CYS A 136 3.48 -6.96 -3.47
N GLY A 137 2.46 -6.11 -3.48
CA GLY A 137 2.09 -5.27 -2.34
C GLY A 137 2.99 -4.05 -2.13
N ILE A 138 3.67 -3.58 -3.17
CA ILE A 138 4.42 -2.32 -3.14
C ILE A 138 3.42 -1.17 -3.03
N ASN A 139 3.62 -0.28 -2.06
CA ASN A 139 2.67 0.79 -1.71
C ASN A 139 3.18 2.19 -2.09
N ALA A 140 4.47 2.35 -2.31
CA ALA A 140 5.05 3.63 -2.65
C ALA A 140 6.10 3.51 -3.75
N PHE A 141 6.13 4.51 -4.63
CA PHE A 141 7.14 4.66 -5.67
C PHE A 141 7.91 5.95 -5.48
N THR A 142 9.21 5.88 -5.67
CA THR A 142 10.04 7.05 -5.93
C THR A 142 10.36 7.04 -7.43
N ILE A 143 9.76 7.95 -8.17
CA ILE A 143 10.05 8.11 -9.60
C ILE A 143 11.35 8.88 -9.72
N THR A 144 12.28 8.32 -10.49
CA THR A 144 13.61 8.86 -10.71
C THR A 144 14.07 8.56 -12.14
N GLY A 145 15.34 8.83 -12.43
CA GLY A 145 15.94 8.61 -13.74
C GLY A 145 17.10 9.58 -13.93
N GLY A 146 17.25 10.11 -15.15
CA GLY A 146 17.89 11.40 -15.39
C GLY A 146 17.01 12.49 -14.77
N GLU A 147 16.25 13.19 -15.60
CA GLU A 147 15.17 14.09 -15.15
C GLU A 147 13.81 13.46 -15.51
N PRO A 148 13.05 12.95 -14.53
CA PRO A 148 11.79 12.24 -14.80
C PRO A 148 10.76 13.06 -15.59
N MET A 149 10.79 14.38 -15.47
CA MET A 149 9.88 15.28 -16.18
C MET A 149 10.15 15.39 -17.69
N LEU A 150 11.19 14.73 -18.17
CA LEU A 150 11.51 14.64 -19.62
C LEU A 150 10.96 13.37 -20.29
N HIS A 151 10.25 12.53 -19.53
CA HIS A 151 9.61 11.31 -20.04
C HIS A 151 8.22 11.58 -20.57
#